data_8deacbb32ecdb4a3a086dc539723a99f
#
_entry.id   8deacbb32ecdb4a3a086dc539723a99f
#
_cell.length_a   1.000
_cell.length_b   1.000
_cell.length_c   1.000
_cell.angle_alpha   90.00
_cell.angle_beta   90.00
_cell.angle_gamma   90.00
#
_symmetry.space_group_name_H-M   'P 1'
#
loop_
_entity.id
_entity.type
_entity.pdbx_description
1 polymer ?
#
loop_
_entity_poly.entity_id
_entity_poly.type
_entity_poly.pdbx_seq_one_letter_code
_entity_poly.pdbx_strand_id
1 'polypeptide(L)'
;MSVLRRLCRRLAGQAGYSMLELLIVTVILGTIIGAVTTLFVRASNAEFDMNRRFAAQQSARVAIDKMRREIHCASAITPTGTSSSISVTLPSQCPSVGGGPSGGPPVTVTYDMNQVVAGQRYTLRRNAVVVADFSTLQNAFNYTASVAGTSRGKLTVTLPINTKPGDTSKQWKLVADMVLRNTSR
;
A
#
# COMPACT_ATOMS: atom_id res chain seq x y z
N MET A 1 11.38 -60.04 -39.64
CA MET A 1 11.11 -59.10 -40.74
C MET A 1 9.62 -58.76 -40.98
N SER A 2 8.67 -59.35 -40.25
CA SER A 2 7.22 -59.13 -40.45
C SER A 2 6.60 -57.93 -39.71
N VAL A 3 7.19 -57.47 -38.61
CA VAL A 3 6.66 -56.38 -37.78
C VAL A 3 6.89 -55.03 -38.45
N LEU A 4 8.04 -54.78 -39.04
CA LEU A 4 8.35 -53.56 -39.77
C LEU A 4 7.43 -53.30 -40.97
N ARG A 5 7.07 -54.37 -41.71
CA ARG A 5 6.12 -54.27 -42.84
C ARG A 5 4.71 -53.88 -42.41
N ARG A 6 4.26 -54.28 -41.20
CA ARG A 6 2.96 -53.91 -40.64
C ARG A 6 2.94 -52.45 -40.17
N LEU A 7 4.03 -51.95 -39.60
CA LEU A 7 4.17 -50.51 -39.23
C LEU A 7 4.17 -49.62 -40.45
N CYS A 8 4.95 -49.95 -41.48
CA CYS A 8 4.97 -49.16 -42.72
C CYS A 8 3.60 -49.13 -43.46
N ARG A 9 2.83 -50.25 -43.37
CA ARG A 9 1.48 -50.29 -43.97
C ARG A 9 0.47 -49.43 -43.22
N ARG A 10 0.64 -49.21 -41.90
CA ARG A 10 -0.19 -48.28 -41.13
C ARG A 10 0.10 -46.83 -41.35
N LEU A 11 1.37 -46.52 -41.67
CA LEU A 11 1.81 -45.14 -41.98
C LEU A 11 1.51 -44.71 -43.45
N ALA A 12 1.33 -45.67 -44.36
CA ALA A 12 0.96 -45.39 -45.76
C ALA A 12 -0.52 -45.10 -45.98
N GLY A 13 -1.37 -45.26 -44.96
CA GLY A 13 -2.81 -44.95 -45.04
C GLY A 13 -3.19 -43.56 -44.46
N GLN A 14 -2.22 -42.68 -44.20
CA GLN A 14 -2.50 -41.31 -43.82
C GLN A 14 -2.89 -40.53 -45.07
N ALA A 15 -4.19 -40.43 -45.34
CA ALA A 15 -4.73 -39.44 -46.26
C ALA A 15 -4.17 -38.07 -45.82
N GLY A 16 -3.42 -37.39 -46.69
CA GLY A 16 -2.85 -36.08 -46.40
C GLY A 16 -3.98 -35.13 -46.00
N TYR A 17 -3.75 -34.35 -44.96
CA TYR A 17 -4.72 -33.33 -44.53
C TYR A 17 -5.08 -32.44 -45.74
N SER A 18 -6.38 -32.21 -45.93
CA SER A 18 -6.85 -31.28 -46.95
C SER A 18 -6.34 -29.87 -46.56
N MET A 19 -5.91 -29.07 -47.55
CA MET A 19 -5.55 -27.67 -47.33
C MET A 19 -6.62 -26.88 -46.57
N LEU A 20 -7.91 -27.21 -46.83
CA LEU A 20 -9.06 -26.64 -46.12
C LEU A 20 -9.07 -27.01 -44.64
N GLU A 21 -8.77 -28.25 -44.29
CA GLU A 21 -8.76 -28.74 -42.91
C GLU A 21 -7.66 -28.07 -42.10
N LEU A 22 -6.49 -27.89 -42.69
CA LEU A 22 -5.36 -27.17 -42.08
C LEU A 22 -5.71 -25.69 -41.87
N LEU A 23 -6.43 -25.07 -42.80
CA LEU A 23 -6.86 -23.68 -42.67
C LEU A 23 -7.87 -23.52 -41.52
N ILE A 24 -8.85 -24.43 -41.42
CA ILE A 24 -9.87 -24.40 -40.34
C ILE A 24 -9.18 -24.59 -38.98
N VAL A 25 -8.26 -25.54 -38.87
CA VAL A 25 -7.54 -25.81 -37.64
C VAL A 25 -6.68 -24.62 -37.18
N THR A 26 -6.00 -23.96 -38.11
CA THR A 26 -5.17 -22.77 -37.77
C THR A 26 -6.03 -21.59 -37.33
N VAL A 27 -7.20 -21.38 -37.93
CA VAL A 27 -8.15 -20.33 -37.50
C VAL A 27 -8.70 -20.62 -36.10
N ILE A 28 -9.12 -21.87 -35.81
CA ILE A 28 -9.61 -22.24 -34.48
C ILE A 28 -8.48 -22.10 -33.44
N LEU A 29 -7.29 -22.59 -33.76
CA LEU A 29 -6.12 -22.47 -32.87
C LEU A 29 -5.78 -21.01 -32.58
N GLY A 30 -5.80 -20.15 -33.62
CA GLY A 30 -5.57 -18.72 -33.48
C GLY A 30 -6.57 -18.02 -32.56
N THR A 31 -7.87 -18.37 -32.70
CA THR A 31 -8.92 -17.81 -31.81
C THR A 31 -8.76 -18.26 -30.37
N ILE A 32 -8.44 -19.53 -30.13
CA ILE A 32 -8.19 -20.06 -28.78
C ILE A 32 -6.97 -19.38 -28.14
N ILE A 33 -5.84 -19.29 -28.85
CA ILE A 33 -4.64 -18.63 -28.34
C ILE A 33 -4.92 -17.15 -28.04
N GLY A 34 -5.65 -16.45 -28.92
CA GLY A 34 -6.06 -15.06 -28.71
C GLY A 34 -6.90 -14.89 -27.44
N ALA A 35 -7.89 -15.77 -27.22
CA ALA A 35 -8.72 -15.76 -26.02
C ALA A 35 -7.90 -16.01 -24.75
N VAL A 36 -7.03 -17.01 -24.74
CA VAL A 36 -6.16 -17.33 -23.60
C VAL A 36 -5.21 -16.19 -23.29
N THR A 37 -4.60 -15.57 -24.31
CA THR A 37 -3.70 -14.43 -24.13
C THR A 37 -4.42 -13.24 -23.49
N THR A 38 -5.65 -12.93 -23.90
CA THR A 38 -6.42 -11.83 -23.30
C THR A 38 -6.77 -12.11 -21.84
N LEU A 39 -7.11 -13.34 -21.48
CA LEU A 39 -7.35 -13.75 -20.09
C LEU A 39 -6.07 -13.63 -19.25
N PHE A 40 -4.94 -14.08 -19.77
CA PHE A 40 -3.65 -14.02 -19.08
C PHE A 40 -3.25 -12.58 -18.80
N VAL A 41 -3.35 -11.68 -19.78
CA VAL A 41 -3.03 -10.25 -19.59
C VAL A 41 -3.93 -9.61 -18.53
N ARG A 42 -5.24 -9.91 -18.54
CA ARG A 42 -6.17 -9.41 -17.53
C ARG A 42 -5.85 -9.94 -16.13
N ALA A 43 -5.54 -11.23 -16.02
CA ALA A 43 -5.15 -11.85 -14.74
C ALA A 43 -3.86 -11.24 -14.19
N SER A 44 -2.84 -11.07 -15.03
CA SER A 44 -1.57 -10.45 -14.65
C SER A 44 -1.75 -9.00 -14.18
N ASN A 45 -2.54 -8.20 -14.90
CA ASN A 45 -2.83 -6.82 -14.48
C ASN A 45 -3.59 -6.77 -13.14
N ALA A 46 -4.50 -7.69 -12.91
CA ALA A 46 -5.23 -7.79 -11.64
C ALA A 46 -4.29 -8.16 -10.49
N GLU A 47 -3.35 -9.07 -10.71
CA GLU A 47 -2.34 -9.46 -9.73
C GLU A 47 -1.43 -8.27 -9.34
N PHE A 48 -0.93 -7.51 -10.33
CA PHE A 48 -0.15 -6.30 -10.06
C PHE A 48 -0.92 -5.26 -9.25
N ASP A 49 -2.21 -5.06 -9.55
CA ASP A 49 -3.06 -4.13 -8.80
C ASP A 49 -3.25 -4.59 -7.34
N MET A 50 -3.49 -5.89 -7.13
CA MET A 50 -3.61 -6.48 -5.79
C MET A 50 -2.32 -6.34 -4.99
N ASN A 51 -1.17 -6.65 -5.59
CA ASN A 51 0.13 -6.56 -4.91
C ASN A 51 0.45 -5.12 -4.50
N ARG A 52 0.18 -4.13 -5.36
CA ARG A 52 0.33 -2.71 -5.02
C ARG A 52 -0.55 -2.28 -3.86
N ARG A 53 -1.81 -2.74 -3.83
CA ARG A 53 -2.75 -2.45 -2.74
C ARG A 53 -2.29 -3.07 -1.43
N PHE A 54 -1.89 -4.33 -1.48
CA PHE A 54 -1.40 -5.03 -0.31
C PHE A 54 -0.16 -4.33 0.27
N ALA A 55 0.83 -4.00 -0.56
CA ALA A 55 2.03 -3.28 -0.14
C ALA A 55 1.70 -1.90 0.46
N ALA A 56 0.78 -1.15 -0.16
CA ALA A 56 0.36 0.16 0.34
C ALA A 56 -0.38 0.06 1.68
N GLN A 57 -1.24 -0.95 1.86
CA GLN A 57 -1.93 -1.20 3.12
C GLN A 57 -0.96 -1.63 4.22
N GLN A 58 -0.01 -2.49 3.91
CA GLN A 58 0.99 -2.95 4.85
C GLN A 58 1.89 -1.79 5.32
N SER A 59 2.40 -1.00 4.40
CA SER A 59 3.24 0.17 4.73
C SER A 59 2.49 1.18 5.60
N ALA A 60 1.21 1.46 5.29
CA ALA A 60 0.39 2.36 6.08
C ALA A 60 0.14 1.83 7.50
N ARG A 61 -0.14 0.54 7.66
CA ARG A 61 -0.31 -0.07 8.99
C ARG A 61 0.97 0.02 9.82
N VAL A 62 2.12 -0.33 9.23
CA VAL A 62 3.42 -0.24 9.90
C VAL A 62 3.73 1.21 10.29
N ALA A 63 3.44 2.18 9.42
CA ALA A 63 3.61 3.60 9.72
C ALA A 63 2.74 4.06 10.89
N ILE A 64 1.45 3.66 10.89
CA ILE A 64 0.52 3.98 11.99
C ILE A 64 0.95 3.32 13.30
N ASP A 65 1.41 2.08 13.28
CA ASP A 65 1.86 1.39 14.50
C ASP A 65 3.14 2.01 15.07
N LYS A 66 4.05 2.48 14.22
CA LYS A 66 5.22 3.26 14.63
C LYS A 66 4.80 4.60 15.23
N MET A 67 3.94 5.32 14.53
CA MET A 67 3.41 6.61 15.00
C MET A 67 2.67 6.45 16.34
N ARG A 68 1.85 5.41 16.50
CA ARG A 68 1.13 5.13 17.75
C ARG A 68 2.08 4.98 18.94
N ARG A 69 3.18 4.24 18.77
CA ARG A 69 4.18 4.09 19.83
C ARG A 69 4.81 5.42 20.21
N GLU A 70 5.12 6.26 19.24
CA GLU A 70 5.69 7.59 19.48
C GLU A 70 4.69 8.55 20.13
N ILE A 71 3.45 8.57 19.65
CA ILE A 71 2.38 9.41 20.22
C ILE A 71 2.05 9.02 21.65
N HIS A 72 2.03 7.73 21.98
CA HIS A 72 1.80 7.30 23.38
C HIS A 72 2.89 7.76 24.34
N CYS A 73 4.11 7.93 23.86
CA CYS A 73 5.26 8.39 24.60
C CYS A 73 5.43 9.92 24.56
N ALA A 74 4.79 10.60 23.62
CA ALA A 74 4.96 12.03 23.38
C ALA A 74 4.54 12.89 24.58
N SER A 75 5.27 13.96 24.82
CA SER A 75 4.94 14.99 25.80
C SER A 75 4.09 16.11 25.19
N ALA A 76 4.29 16.43 23.91
CA ALA A 76 3.53 17.46 23.20
C ALA A 76 3.40 17.15 21.72
N ILE A 77 2.34 17.66 21.11
CA ILE A 77 2.10 17.65 19.65
C ILE A 77 1.67 19.05 19.22
N THR A 78 2.21 19.53 18.11
CA THR A 78 1.85 20.79 17.49
C THR A 78 1.77 20.62 15.97
N PRO A 79 0.92 21.38 15.25
CA PRO A 79 -0.12 22.28 15.74
C PRO A 79 -1.38 21.53 16.21
N THR A 80 -2.29 22.22 16.88
CA THR A 80 -3.65 21.74 17.17
C THR A 80 -4.55 21.90 15.95
N GLY A 81 -5.59 21.06 15.86
CA GLY A 81 -6.54 21.07 14.74
C GLY A 81 -6.07 20.24 13.58
N THR A 82 -6.65 20.50 12.40
CA THR A 82 -6.36 19.79 11.16
C THR A 82 -5.13 20.35 10.47
N SER A 83 -4.17 19.47 10.13
CA SER A 83 -2.88 19.87 9.55
C SER A 83 -2.34 18.82 8.57
N SER A 84 -1.51 19.29 7.65
CA SER A 84 -0.69 18.44 6.77
C SER A 84 0.64 18.01 7.40
N SER A 85 1.03 18.64 8.49
CA SER A 85 2.26 18.33 9.23
C SER A 85 2.05 18.48 10.72
N ILE A 86 2.67 17.59 11.49
CA ILE A 86 2.70 17.64 12.95
C ILE A 86 4.11 17.44 13.46
N SER A 87 4.46 18.17 14.51
CA SER A 87 5.68 18.00 15.27
C SER A 87 5.36 17.32 16.61
N VAL A 88 6.03 16.22 16.87
CA VAL A 88 5.84 15.38 18.06
C VAL A 88 7.08 15.48 18.91
N THR A 89 6.95 15.99 20.13
CA THR A 89 8.05 16.10 21.10
C THR A 89 8.09 14.83 21.93
N LEU A 90 9.19 14.10 21.83
CA LEU A 90 9.43 12.84 22.50
C LEU A 90 10.44 13.07 23.66
N PRO A 91 10.12 12.69 24.89
CA PRO A 91 11.11 12.70 25.97
C PRO A 91 12.22 11.68 25.68
N SER A 92 13.43 11.92 26.23
CA SER A 92 14.60 11.05 26.03
C SER A 92 14.40 9.59 26.42
N GLN A 93 13.44 9.31 27.28
CA GLN A 93 13.08 7.97 27.76
C GLN A 93 12.22 7.18 26.76
N CYS A 94 11.82 7.80 25.62
CA CYS A 94 10.98 7.15 24.65
C CYS A 94 11.75 6.10 23.84
N PRO A 95 11.34 4.81 23.81
CA PRO A 95 12.09 3.75 23.13
C PRO A 95 12.26 3.96 21.62
N SER A 96 11.37 4.73 20.99
CA SER A 96 11.41 5.00 19.54
C SER A 96 12.51 5.98 19.13
N VAL A 97 13.17 6.63 20.07
CA VAL A 97 14.28 7.59 19.84
C VAL A 97 15.66 6.92 19.91
N GLY A 98 15.69 5.59 20.05
CA GLY A 98 16.96 4.84 20.13
C GLY A 98 17.50 4.67 21.54
N GLY A 99 16.67 4.83 22.58
CA GLY A 99 17.04 4.51 23.96
C GLY A 99 18.24 5.30 24.49
N GLY A 100 18.22 6.62 24.31
CA GLY A 100 19.20 7.50 24.96
C GLY A 100 19.13 7.39 26.49
N PRO A 101 20.20 7.66 27.20
CA PRO A 101 20.21 7.61 28.65
C PRO A 101 19.10 8.50 29.23
N SER A 102 18.45 8.03 30.30
CA SER A 102 17.44 8.80 31.01
C SER A 102 17.98 10.17 31.39
N GLY A 103 17.39 11.26 30.89
CA GLY A 103 17.85 12.63 31.21
C GLY A 103 18.44 13.41 30.03
N GLY A 104 18.47 12.86 28.81
CA GLY A 104 18.85 13.61 27.62
C GLY A 104 17.76 14.64 27.20
N PRO A 105 18.09 15.57 26.28
CA PRO A 105 17.13 16.54 25.77
C PRO A 105 15.98 15.85 25.01
N PRO A 106 14.77 16.42 25.02
CA PRO A 106 13.67 15.92 24.23
C PRO A 106 13.99 15.98 22.74
N VAL A 107 13.52 15.01 21.97
CA VAL A 107 13.71 14.93 20.52
C VAL A 107 12.41 15.25 19.83
N THR A 108 12.46 16.15 18.84
CA THR A 108 11.30 16.45 18.00
C THR A 108 11.31 15.59 16.74
N VAL A 109 10.22 14.90 16.50
CA VAL A 109 9.95 14.11 15.28
C VAL A 109 8.86 14.80 14.50
N THR A 110 9.10 15.05 13.22
CA THR A 110 8.11 15.65 12.33
C THR A 110 7.48 14.58 11.45
N TYR A 111 6.16 14.55 11.42
CA TYR A 111 5.37 13.81 10.45
C TYR A 111 4.72 14.79 9.50
N ASP A 112 4.89 14.59 8.20
CA ASP A 112 4.33 15.46 7.17
C ASP A 112 3.79 14.68 5.98
N MET A 113 2.79 15.27 5.33
CA MET A 113 2.23 14.78 4.08
C MET A 113 2.88 15.52 2.92
N ASN A 114 3.78 14.85 2.21
CA ASN A 114 4.45 15.41 1.04
C ASN A 114 3.68 15.08 -0.23
N GLN A 115 3.44 16.09 -1.05
CA GLN A 115 2.78 15.95 -2.34
C GLN A 115 3.76 15.33 -3.36
N VAL A 116 3.36 14.22 -3.99
CA VAL A 116 4.13 13.57 -5.06
C VAL A 116 3.52 13.87 -6.42
N VAL A 117 2.17 13.85 -6.50
CA VAL A 117 1.42 14.22 -7.69
C VAL A 117 0.36 15.23 -7.28
N ALA A 118 0.31 16.38 -7.98
CA ALA A 118 -0.57 17.48 -7.65
C ALA A 118 -2.02 17.02 -7.45
N GLY A 119 -2.55 17.25 -6.25
CA GLY A 119 -3.93 16.94 -5.85
C GLY A 119 -4.33 15.46 -5.82
N GLN A 120 -3.43 14.52 -6.16
CA GLN A 120 -3.79 13.11 -6.34
C GLN A 120 -3.05 12.12 -5.43
N ARG A 121 -1.78 12.40 -5.13
CA ARG A 121 -0.93 11.45 -4.39
C ARG A 121 -0.04 12.15 -3.40
N TYR A 122 -0.12 11.72 -2.15
CA TYR A 122 0.69 12.20 -1.04
C TYR A 122 1.41 11.03 -0.38
N THR A 123 2.61 11.28 0.12
CA THR A 123 3.37 10.35 0.94
C THR A 123 3.43 10.84 2.38
N LEU A 124 3.21 9.94 3.32
CA LEU A 124 3.47 10.19 4.73
C LEU A 124 4.98 10.04 4.96
N ARG A 125 5.60 11.09 5.49
CA ARG A 125 7.02 11.08 5.84
C ARG A 125 7.20 11.26 7.34
N ARG A 126 8.28 10.70 7.85
CA ARG A 126 8.79 10.92 9.19
C ARG A 126 10.21 11.47 9.08
N ASN A 127 10.46 12.68 9.55
CA ASN A 127 11.74 13.37 9.40
C ASN A 127 12.25 13.30 7.94
N ALA A 128 11.40 13.66 6.98
CA ALA A 128 11.63 13.60 5.53
C ALA A 128 11.79 12.20 4.92
N VAL A 129 11.76 11.11 5.70
CA VAL A 129 11.80 9.73 5.21
C VAL A 129 10.39 9.22 4.97
N VAL A 130 10.11 8.69 3.78
CA VAL A 130 8.81 8.12 3.42
C VAL A 130 8.53 6.87 4.26
N VAL A 131 7.39 6.84 4.94
CA VAL A 131 6.93 5.71 5.78
C VAL A 131 5.64 5.07 5.27
N ALA A 132 4.82 5.82 4.52
CA ALA A 132 3.68 5.27 3.79
C ALA A 132 3.41 6.09 2.52
N ASP A 133 2.81 5.43 1.52
CA ASP A 133 2.55 6.01 0.20
C ASP A 133 1.08 5.86 -0.21
N PHE A 134 0.73 6.47 -1.34
CA PHE A 134 -0.59 6.40 -1.98
C PHE A 134 -1.75 7.03 -1.19
N SER A 135 -1.48 7.94 -0.25
CA SER A 135 -2.54 8.76 0.35
C SER A 135 -3.12 9.74 -0.67
N THR A 136 -4.41 9.98 -0.58
CA THR A 136 -5.12 11.00 -1.40
C THR A 136 -5.48 12.25 -0.60
N LEU A 137 -5.12 12.31 0.68
CA LEU A 137 -5.44 13.40 1.59
C LEU A 137 -4.18 14.13 2.02
N GLN A 138 -4.16 15.46 1.82
CA GLN A 138 -3.07 16.31 2.28
C GLN A 138 -3.13 16.54 3.79
N ASN A 139 -4.30 16.90 4.32
CA ASN A 139 -4.50 17.20 5.75
C ASN A 139 -4.90 15.92 6.50
N ALA A 140 -3.93 15.02 6.69
CA ALA A 140 -4.16 13.70 7.27
C ALA A 140 -4.26 13.71 8.80
N PHE A 141 -3.78 14.76 9.48
CA PHE A 141 -3.68 14.84 10.92
C PHE A 141 -4.75 15.77 11.50
N ASN A 142 -5.36 15.35 12.59
CA ASN A 142 -6.26 16.21 13.38
C ASN A 142 -5.93 15.99 14.88
N TYR A 143 -5.31 16.99 15.50
CA TYR A 143 -4.91 16.94 16.88
C TYR A 143 -5.82 17.78 17.77
N THR A 144 -6.41 17.15 18.76
CA THR A 144 -7.15 17.81 19.83
C THR A 144 -6.28 17.81 21.09
N ALA A 145 -6.00 19.02 21.62
CA ALA A 145 -5.17 19.17 22.80
C ALA A 145 -5.86 18.59 24.04
N SER A 146 -5.06 18.24 25.05
CA SER A 146 -5.56 17.84 26.36
C SER A 146 -6.20 19.02 27.08
N VAL A 147 -7.28 18.76 27.78
CA VAL A 147 -7.89 19.71 28.74
C VAL A 147 -7.63 19.18 30.15
N ALA A 148 -6.98 20.00 30.98
CA ALA A 148 -6.60 19.62 32.33
C ALA A 148 -7.82 19.09 33.12
N GLY A 149 -7.68 17.92 33.73
CA GLY A 149 -8.73 17.27 34.51
C GLY A 149 -9.90 16.66 33.73
N THR A 150 -10.00 16.87 32.39
CA THR A 150 -11.17 16.46 31.60
C THR A 150 -10.83 15.47 30.50
N SER A 151 -9.83 15.75 29.66
CA SER A 151 -9.51 14.88 28.51
C SER A 151 -8.02 14.85 28.20
N ARG A 152 -7.57 13.69 27.72
CA ARG A 152 -6.21 13.54 27.18
C ARG A 152 -6.13 14.05 25.75
N GLY A 153 -4.98 14.54 25.35
CA GLY A 153 -4.73 14.90 23.96
C GLY A 153 -4.95 13.69 23.03
N LYS A 154 -5.64 13.92 21.92
CA LYS A 154 -6.00 12.90 20.93
C LYS A 154 -5.56 13.32 19.54
N LEU A 155 -4.77 12.47 18.89
CA LEU A 155 -4.43 12.60 17.47
C LEU A 155 -5.26 11.60 16.66
N THR A 156 -6.04 12.11 15.73
CA THR A 156 -6.72 11.31 14.70
C THR A 156 -5.92 11.42 13.39
N VAL A 157 -5.52 10.29 12.85
CA VAL A 157 -4.82 10.21 11.56
C VAL A 157 -5.75 9.54 10.56
N THR A 158 -6.00 10.21 9.42
CA THR A 158 -6.85 9.70 8.34
C THR A 158 -6.03 9.55 7.08
N LEU A 159 -5.80 8.30 6.66
CA LEU A 159 -5.06 7.96 5.44
C LEU A 159 -5.99 7.23 4.46
N PRO A 160 -6.65 7.95 3.54
CA PRO A 160 -7.33 7.32 2.43
C PRO A 160 -6.27 6.93 1.38
N ILE A 161 -6.09 5.63 1.18
CA ILE A 161 -5.09 5.06 0.29
C ILE A 161 -5.74 4.65 -1.01
N ASN A 162 -5.20 5.13 -2.13
CA ASN A 162 -5.65 4.77 -3.47
C ASN A 162 -4.44 4.53 -4.38
N THR A 163 -4.26 3.28 -4.79
CA THR A 163 -3.17 2.88 -5.68
C THR A 163 -3.47 3.15 -7.16
N LYS A 164 -4.72 3.50 -7.48
CA LYS A 164 -5.16 3.85 -8.83
C LYS A 164 -5.91 5.18 -8.81
N PRO A 165 -5.20 6.31 -8.94
CA PRO A 165 -5.82 7.63 -8.97
C PRO A 165 -6.92 7.68 -10.06
N GLY A 166 -8.06 8.29 -9.72
CA GLY A 166 -9.24 8.38 -10.59
C GLY A 166 -10.27 7.27 -10.42
N ASP A 167 -9.96 6.18 -9.70
CA ASP A 167 -10.91 5.11 -9.40
C ASP A 167 -11.23 5.10 -7.90
N THR A 168 -12.26 5.83 -7.51
CA THR A 168 -12.68 5.95 -6.09
C THR A 168 -13.24 4.66 -5.50
N SER A 169 -13.71 3.72 -6.34
CA SER A 169 -14.20 2.42 -5.88
C SER A 169 -13.11 1.55 -5.26
N LYS A 170 -11.86 1.89 -5.51
CA LYS A 170 -10.67 1.16 -5.07
C LYS A 170 -9.93 1.86 -3.91
N GLN A 171 -10.55 2.88 -3.34
CA GLN A 171 -10.00 3.58 -2.19
C GLN A 171 -10.23 2.79 -0.91
N TRP A 172 -9.18 2.67 -0.11
CA TRP A 172 -9.24 2.13 1.24
C TRP A 172 -8.91 3.23 2.25
N LYS A 173 -9.72 3.38 3.30
CA LYS A 173 -9.55 4.42 4.30
C LYS A 173 -9.05 3.82 5.61
N LEU A 174 -7.84 4.19 6.03
CA LEU A 174 -7.30 3.90 7.35
C LEU A 174 -7.52 5.10 8.26
N VAL A 175 -8.24 4.91 9.35
CA VAL A 175 -8.40 5.91 10.39
C VAL A 175 -7.85 5.34 11.69
N ALA A 176 -6.99 6.08 12.34
CA ALA A 176 -6.39 5.68 13.61
C ALA A 176 -6.47 6.82 14.63
N ASP A 177 -7.06 6.54 15.77
CA ASP A 177 -7.07 7.41 16.93
C ASP A 177 -5.97 7.02 17.90
N MET A 178 -5.19 8.00 18.32
CA MET A 178 -4.05 7.83 19.23
C MET A 178 -4.14 8.83 20.36
N VAL A 179 -4.02 8.35 21.60
CA VAL A 179 -4.12 9.19 22.78
C VAL A 179 -2.74 9.40 23.39
N LEU A 180 -2.40 10.65 23.71
CA LEU A 180 -1.18 10.96 24.44
C LEU A 180 -1.33 10.46 25.89
N ARG A 181 -0.36 9.67 26.34
CA ARG A 181 -0.37 9.13 27.72
C ARG A 181 0.50 9.93 28.68
N ASN A 182 1.48 10.66 28.15
CA ASN A 182 2.51 11.37 28.92
C ASN A 182 2.24 12.87 29.04
N THR A 183 1.01 13.33 28.83
CA THR A 183 0.65 14.71 29.18
C THR A 183 0.54 14.81 30.70
N SER A 184 1.26 15.75 31.31
CA SER A 184 1.16 16.06 32.74
C SER A 184 -0.32 16.32 33.08
N ARG A 185 -0.79 15.66 34.12
CA ARG A 185 -2.09 15.92 34.74
C ARG A 185 -2.10 17.30 35.36
#